data_8facdf54a3f3915d2edd1a43bc6a338b
#
_entry.id   8facdf54a3f3915d2edd1a43bc6a338b
#
_cell.length_a   1.000
_cell.length_b   1.000
_cell.length_c   1.000
_cell.angle_alpha   90.00
_cell.angle_beta   90.00
_cell.angle_gamma   90.00
#
_symmetry.space_group_name_H-M   'P 1'
#
loop_
_entity.id
_entity.type
_entity.pdbx_description
1 polymer ?
#
loop_
_entity_poly.entity_id
_entity_poly.type
_entity_poly.pdbx_seq_one_letter_code
_entity_poly.pdbx_strand_id
1 'polypeptide(L)'
;MATKPMTPLDESDLTTVLIAGVGNIGSGLPPMLARIGSVRRILVVDYQAYEAKDVRGQDIGASDVDKPKALVQARRLRRINPAIDARAFCDRIEDLPMGVMQVDVILSCLDSWGARRYVNQAAWRLGVPWIDAAVDASGLLVRANVYLPGPEATCMECGWEDEDYRIAALEQPHPCEKGGGGPASTNAPVSLGLVAAGLMATECQKLLAGDREHLLAGRQVMLDLRNHTHYVTSFKRDRCRFDHEVWEVEPIEDSPAAITLGQALGWAANGSSGPEGCELCVEGQRFTTMEFCPGCGHHAPTGLRLAGRIERGQRRCPACGKTMVVRGFDMREWIDGRTLESHDLARPLSALGVEAGDVLSVRGSAGPRHFVLGGSTSKRRATK
;
A
#
# COMPACT_ATOMS: atom_id res chain seq x y z
N MET A 1 -39.08 23.31 -6.65
CA MET A 1 -38.04 22.91 -7.62
C MET A 1 -37.81 21.41 -7.43
N ALA A 2 -38.22 20.61 -8.38
CA ALA A 2 -38.07 19.15 -8.31
C ALA A 2 -36.59 18.81 -8.57
N THR A 3 -35.95 18.16 -7.63
CA THR A 3 -34.61 17.62 -7.78
C THR A 3 -34.61 16.51 -8.84
N LYS A 4 -33.90 16.74 -9.94
CA LYS A 4 -33.69 15.77 -10.99
C LYS A 4 -33.03 14.53 -10.37
N PRO A 5 -33.51 13.29 -10.60
CA PRO A 5 -32.87 12.11 -10.08
C PRO A 5 -31.46 12.04 -10.69
N MET A 6 -30.43 11.93 -9.83
CA MET A 6 -29.05 11.69 -10.25
C MET A 6 -28.98 10.31 -10.92
N THR A 7 -28.56 10.31 -12.16
CA THR A 7 -28.18 9.07 -12.85
C THR A 7 -27.05 8.41 -12.04
N PRO A 8 -27.06 7.08 -11.80
CA PRO A 8 -25.92 6.40 -11.21
C PRO A 8 -24.68 6.67 -12.07
N LEU A 9 -23.65 7.25 -11.48
CA LEU A 9 -22.36 7.43 -12.14
C LEU A 9 -21.76 6.03 -12.35
N ASP A 10 -21.18 5.81 -13.51
CA ASP A 10 -20.40 4.61 -13.79
C ASP A 10 -19.24 4.56 -12.77
N GLU A 11 -18.95 3.39 -12.20
CA GLU A 11 -17.85 3.24 -11.23
C GLU A 11 -16.49 3.64 -11.81
N SER A 12 -16.36 3.65 -13.14
CA SER A 12 -15.16 4.06 -13.88
C SER A 12 -14.87 5.57 -13.84
N ASP A 13 -15.89 6.40 -13.53
CA ASP A 13 -15.79 7.87 -13.55
C ASP A 13 -15.52 8.49 -12.16
N LEU A 14 -15.33 7.63 -11.13
CA LEU A 14 -15.17 8.11 -9.76
C LEU A 14 -13.70 8.42 -9.45
N THR A 15 -13.38 9.70 -9.23
CA THR A 15 -12.06 10.08 -8.69
C THR A 15 -11.87 9.44 -7.31
N THR A 16 -10.90 8.55 -7.24
CA THR A 16 -10.59 7.75 -6.04
C THR A 16 -9.28 8.21 -5.42
N VAL A 17 -9.28 8.48 -4.14
CA VAL A 17 -8.11 8.84 -3.34
C VAL A 17 -7.87 7.76 -2.30
N LEU A 18 -6.60 7.32 -2.13
CA LEU A 18 -6.21 6.43 -1.06
C LEU A 18 -5.40 7.20 -0.01
N ILE A 19 -5.77 7.08 1.26
CA ILE A 19 -5.01 7.60 2.42
C ILE A 19 -4.36 6.41 3.10
N ALA A 20 -3.04 6.34 3.09
CA ALA A 20 -2.24 5.33 3.78
C ALA A 20 -1.68 5.92 5.08
N GLY A 21 -2.18 5.42 6.22
CA GLY A 21 -1.88 5.94 7.55
C GLY A 21 -2.77 7.12 7.96
N VAL A 22 -3.46 7.01 9.09
CA VAL A 22 -4.32 8.07 9.64
C VAL A 22 -3.95 8.42 11.08
N GLY A 23 -2.63 8.55 11.30
CA GLY A 23 -2.01 9.05 12.52
C GLY A 23 -1.97 10.58 12.60
N ASN A 24 -0.83 11.16 13.03
CA ASN A 24 -0.65 12.60 13.23
C ASN A 24 -1.02 13.45 12.00
N ILE A 25 -0.49 13.10 10.81
CA ILE A 25 -0.77 13.82 9.56
C ILE A 25 -2.12 13.38 8.98
N GLY A 26 -2.28 12.08 8.80
CA GLY A 26 -3.41 11.51 8.05
C GLY A 26 -4.77 11.70 8.71
N SER A 27 -4.85 11.91 10.03
CA SER A 27 -6.12 12.23 10.70
C SER A 27 -6.68 13.61 10.30
N GLY A 28 -5.81 14.52 9.84
CA GLY A 28 -6.20 15.83 9.34
C GLY A 28 -6.71 15.87 7.91
N LEU A 29 -6.43 14.85 7.10
CA LEU A 29 -6.79 14.83 5.67
C LEU A 29 -8.30 14.70 5.39
N PRO A 30 -9.07 13.82 6.07
CA PRO A 30 -10.46 13.57 5.76
C PRO A 30 -11.34 14.82 5.66
N PRO A 31 -11.25 15.81 6.57
CA PRO A 31 -12.05 17.03 6.46
C PRO A 31 -11.76 17.86 5.21
N MET A 32 -10.53 17.83 4.73
CA MET A 32 -10.10 18.59 3.55
C MET A 32 -10.51 17.88 2.27
N LEU A 33 -10.17 16.58 2.15
CA LEU A 33 -10.48 15.79 0.96
C LEU A 33 -11.98 15.63 0.72
N ALA A 34 -12.79 15.51 1.78
CA ALA A 34 -14.24 15.44 1.68
C ALA A 34 -14.88 16.67 1.03
N ARG A 35 -14.14 17.79 0.93
CA ARG A 35 -14.60 19.06 0.35
C ARG A 35 -14.05 19.33 -1.06
N ILE A 36 -13.18 18.46 -1.58
CA ILE A 36 -12.72 18.54 -2.97
C ILE A 36 -13.83 18.00 -3.87
N GLY A 37 -14.44 18.86 -4.66
CA GLY A 37 -15.65 18.57 -5.44
C GLY A 37 -15.51 17.43 -6.46
N SER A 38 -14.30 17.12 -6.94
CA SER A 38 -14.03 16.00 -7.86
C SER A 38 -13.88 14.65 -7.15
N VAL A 39 -13.55 14.61 -5.86
CA VAL A 39 -13.35 13.35 -5.11
C VAL A 39 -14.69 12.69 -4.82
N ARG A 40 -14.82 11.42 -5.20
CA ARG A 40 -16.05 10.62 -5.02
C ARG A 40 -15.83 9.38 -4.16
N ARG A 41 -14.64 8.81 -4.18
CA ARG A 41 -14.27 7.65 -3.36
C ARG A 41 -13.01 7.94 -2.57
N ILE A 42 -13.00 7.55 -1.30
CA ILE A 42 -11.81 7.63 -0.44
C ILE A 42 -11.61 6.29 0.24
N LEU A 43 -10.46 5.68 -0.01
CA LEU A 43 -9.98 4.47 0.66
C LEU A 43 -9.08 4.90 1.82
N VAL A 44 -9.36 4.40 3.01
CA VAL A 44 -8.58 4.71 4.23
C VAL A 44 -7.93 3.44 4.74
N VAL A 45 -6.61 3.42 4.84
CA VAL A 45 -5.82 2.26 5.26
C VAL A 45 -5.05 2.59 6.53
N ASP A 46 -5.31 1.85 7.61
CA ASP A 46 -4.54 1.90 8.85
C ASP A 46 -4.86 0.66 9.69
N TYR A 47 -3.84 -0.05 10.18
CA TYR A 47 -4.01 -1.29 10.94
C TYR A 47 -4.20 -1.07 12.44
N GLN A 48 -3.97 0.14 12.94
CA GLN A 48 -3.97 0.46 14.37
C GLN A 48 -5.35 0.89 14.86
N ALA A 49 -5.55 0.78 16.19
CA ALA A 49 -6.59 1.50 16.91
C ALA A 49 -6.02 2.80 17.52
N TYR A 50 -6.87 3.78 17.75
CA TYR A 50 -6.51 4.99 18.47
C TYR A 50 -6.27 4.69 19.95
N GLU A 51 -5.19 5.24 20.50
CA GLU A 51 -4.86 5.16 21.92
C GLU A 51 -5.14 6.50 22.63
N ALA A 52 -5.28 6.49 23.94
CA ALA A 52 -5.51 7.71 24.72
C ALA A 52 -4.44 8.79 24.51
N LYS A 53 -3.18 8.39 24.25
CA LYS A 53 -2.08 9.32 23.93
C LYS A 53 -2.30 10.07 22.61
N ASP A 54 -3.02 9.46 21.65
CA ASP A 54 -3.22 10.00 20.30
C ASP A 54 -4.10 11.25 20.29
N VAL A 55 -4.96 11.44 21.31
CA VAL A 55 -5.84 12.62 21.44
C VAL A 55 -5.05 13.94 21.46
N ARG A 56 -3.78 13.91 21.90
CA ARG A 56 -2.93 15.10 21.97
C ARG A 56 -2.22 15.43 20.65
N GLY A 57 -1.98 14.41 19.84
CA GLY A 57 -1.15 14.54 18.64
C GLY A 57 -1.90 14.26 17.33
N GLN A 58 -3.17 13.86 17.37
CA GLN A 58 -3.96 13.50 16.20
C GLN A 58 -5.31 14.19 16.24
N ASP A 59 -5.91 14.47 15.06
CA ASP A 59 -7.19 15.17 14.95
C ASP A 59 -8.37 14.21 15.21
N ILE A 60 -8.52 13.83 16.48
CA ILE A 60 -9.55 12.92 17.00
C ILE A 60 -10.12 13.41 18.33
N GLY A 61 -11.25 12.86 18.73
CA GLY A 61 -11.86 13.10 20.04
C GLY A 61 -11.63 11.93 21.01
N ALA A 62 -11.85 12.17 22.31
CA ALA A 62 -11.75 11.13 23.35
C ALA A 62 -12.69 9.94 23.08
N SER A 63 -13.83 10.17 22.40
CA SER A 63 -14.77 9.12 22.02
C SER A 63 -14.25 8.17 20.93
N ASP A 64 -13.13 8.48 20.28
CA ASP A 64 -12.52 7.67 19.22
C ASP A 64 -11.47 6.71 19.75
N VAL A 65 -11.04 6.84 21.00
CA VAL A 65 -10.10 5.94 21.66
C VAL A 65 -10.62 4.50 21.64
N ASP A 66 -9.72 3.55 21.51
CA ASP A 66 -9.94 2.09 21.37
C ASP A 66 -10.70 1.67 20.09
N LYS A 67 -10.89 2.58 19.14
CA LYS A 67 -11.52 2.27 17.85
C LYS A 67 -10.49 2.18 16.73
N PRO A 68 -10.69 1.27 15.74
CA PRO A 68 -9.81 1.19 14.57
C PRO A 68 -9.73 2.53 13.84
N LYS A 69 -8.50 3.02 13.61
CA LYS A 69 -8.24 4.34 13.03
C LYS A 69 -8.93 4.53 11.68
N ALA A 70 -8.78 3.56 10.79
CA ALA A 70 -9.39 3.61 9.46
C ALA A 70 -10.92 3.74 9.52
N LEU A 71 -11.60 2.98 10.40
CA LEU A 71 -13.05 3.03 10.56
C LEU A 71 -13.53 4.38 11.10
N VAL A 72 -12.80 4.97 12.05
CA VAL A 72 -13.13 6.29 12.61
C VAL A 72 -13.10 7.33 11.50
N GLN A 73 -12.02 7.36 10.71
CA GLN A 73 -11.86 8.36 9.65
C GLN A 73 -12.85 8.15 8.49
N ALA A 74 -13.15 6.90 8.11
CA ALA A 74 -14.18 6.64 7.11
C ALA A 74 -15.57 7.10 7.56
N ARG A 75 -15.93 6.93 8.84
CA ARG A 75 -17.18 7.47 9.41
C ARG A 75 -17.17 9.00 9.40
N ARG A 76 -16.03 9.62 9.70
CA ARG A 76 -15.87 11.08 9.67
C ARG A 76 -16.10 11.62 8.26
N LEU A 77 -15.51 10.99 7.24
CA LEU A 77 -15.74 11.33 5.82
C LEU A 77 -17.21 11.33 5.45
N ARG A 78 -17.94 10.23 5.74
CA ARG A 78 -19.37 10.11 5.43
C ARG A 78 -20.23 11.13 6.17
N ARG A 79 -19.83 11.55 7.39
CA ARG A 79 -20.53 12.57 8.15
C ARG A 79 -20.31 13.97 7.58
N ILE A 80 -19.13 14.26 7.01
CA ILE A 80 -18.81 15.55 6.37
C ILE A 80 -19.47 15.64 4.99
N ASN A 81 -19.36 14.59 4.21
CA ASN A 81 -19.93 14.52 2.87
C ASN A 81 -20.53 13.11 2.62
N PRO A 82 -21.86 12.94 2.80
CA PRO A 82 -22.52 11.65 2.60
C PRO A 82 -22.44 11.09 1.17
N ALA A 83 -22.09 11.91 0.20
CA ALA A 83 -21.97 11.49 -1.20
C ALA A 83 -20.63 10.77 -1.48
N ILE A 84 -19.68 10.76 -0.53
CA ILE A 84 -18.42 10.06 -0.68
C ILE A 84 -18.56 8.58 -0.34
N ASP A 85 -18.14 7.71 -1.27
CA ASP A 85 -17.91 6.28 -0.98
C ASP A 85 -16.62 6.15 -0.15
N ALA A 86 -16.73 6.17 1.17
CA ALA A 86 -15.61 6.02 2.08
C ALA A 86 -15.47 4.55 2.50
N ARG A 87 -14.35 3.91 2.18
CA ARG A 87 -14.03 2.52 2.54
C ARG A 87 -12.85 2.48 3.50
N ALA A 88 -12.90 1.60 4.50
CA ALA A 88 -11.85 1.44 5.50
C ALA A 88 -11.22 0.06 5.41
N PHE A 89 -9.90 0.02 5.44
CA PHE A 89 -9.10 -1.19 5.53
C PHE A 89 -8.30 -1.13 6.84
N CYS A 90 -8.57 -2.09 7.73
CA CYS A 90 -7.90 -2.18 9.04
C CYS A 90 -6.70 -3.13 8.95
N ASP A 91 -5.90 -2.96 7.92
CA ASP A 91 -4.73 -3.77 7.58
C ASP A 91 -3.50 -2.87 7.38
N ARG A 92 -2.31 -3.46 7.37
CA ARG A 92 -1.12 -2.78 6.88
C ARG A 92 -1.25 -2.58 5.38
N ILE A 93 -0.66 -1.51 4.86
CA ILE A 93 -0.71 -1.25 3.41
C ILE A 93 -0.03 -2.36 2.60
N GLU A 94 1.02 -2.97 3.15
CA GLU A 94 1.77 -4.07 2.55
C GLU A 94 0.99 -5.39 2.51
N ASP A 95 0.00 -5.54 3.38
CA ASP A 95 -0.83 -6.75 3.48
C ASP A 95 -2.07 -6.70 2.57
N LEU A 96 -2.38 -5.52 2.02
CA LEU A 96 -3.49 -5.37 1.08
C LEU A 96 -3.13 -5.92 -0.30
N PRO A 97 -4.13 -6.41 -1.06
CA PRO A 97 -3.93 -6.64 -2.48
C PRO A 97 -3.42 -5.38 -3.18
N MET A 98 -2.32 -5.48 -3.91
CA MET A 98 -1.67 -4.33 -4.54
C MET A 98 -2.60 -3.55 -5.47
N GLY A 99 -3.56 -4.23 -6.12
CA GLY A 99 -4.55 -3.61 -7.00
C GLY A 99 -5.49 -2.63 -6.28
N VAL A 100 -5.60 -2.69 -4.92
CA VAL A 100 -6.33 -1.66 -4.14
C VAL A 100 -5.67 -0.28 -4.29
N MET A 101 -4.38 -0.25 -4.64
CA MET A 101 -3.63 0.98 -4.89
C MET A 101 -3.79 1.54 -6.30
N GLN A 102 -4.57 0.88 -7.19
CA GLN A 102 -4.94 1.41 -8.52
C GLN A 102 -6.00 2.51 -8.38
N VAL A 103 -5.59 3.65 -7.87
CA VAL A 103 -6.41 4.84 -7.59
C VAL A 103 -5.89 6.05 -8.40
N ASP A 104 -6.55 7.20 -8.28
CA ASP A 104 -6.11 8.43 -8.97
C ASP A 104 -4.93 9.10 -8.26
N VAL A 105 -4.86 9.00 -6.92
CA VAL A 105 -3.75 9.50 -6.13
C VAL A 105 -3.67 8.78 -4.78
N ILE A 106 -2.44 8.53 -4.32
CA ILE A 106 -2.16 8.00 -2.98
C ILE A 106 -1.60 9.14 -2.12
N LEU A 107 -2.14 9.29 -0.91
CA LEU A 107 -1.63 10.19 0.12
C LEU A 107 -1.01 9.33 1.23
N SER A 108 0.32 9.34 1.32
CA SER A 108 1.09 8.55 2.29
C SER A 108 1.42 9.39 3.52
N CYS A 109 0.92 8.95 4.68
CA CYS A 109 1.15 9.55 5.99
C CYS A 109 1.76 8.51 6.95
N LEU A 110 2.58 7.63 6.40
CA LEU A 110 3.21 6.52 7.11
C LEU A 110 4.45 6.99 7.89
N ASP A 111 4.73 6.36 9.00
CA ASP A 111 5.87 6.64 9.87
C ASP A 111 7.06 5.69 9.64
N SER A 112 6.84 4.53 9.01
CA SER A 112 7.84 3.54 8.69
C SER A 112 8.49 3.78 7.31
N TRP A 113 9.82 3.71 7.26
CA TRP A 113 10.59 3.75 6.00
C TRP A 113 10.27 2.58 5.08
N GLY A 114 10.08 1.40 5.66
CA GLY A 114 9.72 0.19 4.92
C GLY A 114 8.36 0.32 4.23
N ALA A 115 7.33 0.80 4.95
CA ALA A 115 6.00 1.01 4.41
C ALA A 115 5.98 2.11 3.32
N ARG A 116 6.72 3.22 3.52
CA ARG A 116 6.87 4.26 2.51
C ARG A 116 7.55 3.75 1.24
N ARG A 117 8.61 2.93 1.41
CA ARG A 117 9.29 2.29 0.29
C ARG A 117 8.35 1.39 -0.48
N TYR A 118 7.53 0.59 0.22
CA TYR A 118 6.50 -0.24 -0.43
C TYR A 118 5.54 0.60 -1.24
N VAL A 119 4.99 1.68 -0.66
CA VAL A 119 4.08 2.60 -1.38
C VAL A 119 4.78 3.23 -2.58
N ASN A 120 6.04 3.69 -2.43
CA ASN A 120 6.83 4.24 -3.53
C ASN A 120 6.92 3.28 -4.71
N GLN A 121 7.32 2.04 -4.45
CA GLN A 121 7.51 1.03 -5.49
C GLN A 121 6.17 0.59 -6.10
N ALA A 122 5.16 0.30 -5.28
CA ALA A 122 3.85 -0.12 -5.75
C ALA A 122 3.15 0.98 -6.58
N ALA A 123 3.15 2.23 -6.11
CA ALA A 123 2.59 3.37 -6.84
C ALA A 123 3.29 3.56 -8.19
N TRP A 124 4.62 3.40 -8.21
CA TRP A 124 5.40 3.51 -9.45
C TRP A 124 5.04 2.40 -10.43
N ARG A 125 5.06 1.12 -9.97
CA ARG A 125 4.67 -0.04 -10.78
C ARG A 125 3.29 0.14 -11.41
N LEU A 126 2.34 0.66 -10.66
CA LEU A 126 0.97 0.89 -11.11
C LEU A 126 0.77 2.20 -11.91
N GLY A 127 1.81 3.03 -12.04
CA GLY A 127 1.70 4.33 -12.69
C GLY A 127 0.82 5.33 -11.94
N VAL A 128 0.68 5.18 -10.61
CA VAL A 128 -0.20 5.99 -9.77
C VAL A 128 0.60 7.13 -9.12
N PRO A 129 0.18 8.40 -9.29
CA PRO A 129 0.75 9.52 -8.57
C PRO A 129 0.59 9.35 -7.06
N TRP A 130 1.61 9.76 -6.29
CA TRP A 130 1.50 9.75 -4.85
C TRP A 130 2.16 10.96 -4.18
N ILE A 131 1.64 11.32 -3.02
CA ILE A 131 2.05 12.47 -2.23
C ILE A 131 2.46 11.96 -0.86
N ASP A 132 3.67 12.29 -0.43
CA ASP A 132 4.21 11.92 0.89
C ASP A 132 4.44 13.16 1.72
N ALA A 133 4.21 13.03 3.03
CA ALA A 133 4.60 14.05 3.98
C ALA A 133 5.16 13.45 5.26
N ALA A 134 6.01 14.20 5.92
CA ALA A 134 6.56 13.87 7.21
C ALA A 134 6.72 15.10 8.07
N VAL A 135 6.76 14.88 9.38
CA VAL A 135 6.99 15.91 10.39
C VAL A 135 8.12 15.49 11.32
N ASP A 136 8.94 16.48 11.72
CA ASP A 136 9.89 16.33 12.82
C ASP A 136 9.48 17.28 13.95
N ALA A 137 9.06 16.69 15.08
CA ALA A 137 8.61 17.44 16.25
C ALA A 137 9.74 18.23 16.90
N SER A 138 10.96 17.70 16.87
CA SER A 138 12.12 18.32 17.53
C SER A 138 12.59 19.59 16.83
N GLY A 139 12.59 19.56 15.50
CA GLY A 139 12.94 20.67 14.64
C GLY A 139 11.78 21.62 14.31
N LEU A 140 10.53 21.23 14.60
CA LEU A 140 9.30 21.84 14.08
C LEU A 140 9.33 21.92 12.55
N LEU A 141 9.76 20.81 11.91
CA LEU A 141 9.88 20.70 10.46
C LEU A 141 8.68 19.97 9.88
N VAL A 142 8.24 20.41 8.71
CA VAL A 142 7.25 19.74 7.87
C VAL A 142 7.84 19.59 6.49
N ARG A 143 7.80 18.38 5.92
CA ARG A 143 8.16 18.15 4.53
C ARG A 143 6.99 17.57 3.75
N ALA A 144 6.92 17.92 2.47
CA ALA A 144 6.00 17.31 1.52
C ALA A 144 6.68 17.09 0.17
N ASN A 145 6.29 16.01 -0.50
CA ASN A 145 6.79 15.58 -1.80
C ASN A 145 5.63 15.13 -2.69
N VAL A 146 5.76 15.34 -3.98
CA VAL A 146 4.84 14.77 -5.00
C VAL A 146 5.66 13.94 -5.97
N TYR A 147 5.24 12.71 -6.19
CA TYR A 147 5.87 11.77 -7.09
C TYR A 147 4.90 11.40 -8.21
N LEU A 148 5.33 11.62 -9.45
CA LEU A 148 4.58 11.30 -10.66
C LEU A 148 5.36 10.24 -11.43
N PRO A 149 4.92 8.95 -11.44
CA PRO A 149 5.61 7.91 -12.20
C PRO A 149 5.78 8.30 -13.68
N GLY A 150 6.97 8.09 -14.21
CA GLY A 150 7.30 8.42 -15.60
C GLY A 150 8.78 8.21 -15.92
N PRO A 151 9.15 8.20 -17.21
CA PRO A 151 10.48 7.78 -17.65
C PRO A 151 11.63 8.65 -17.10
N GLU A 152 11.42 9.96 -16.95
CA GLU A 152 12.44 10.90 -16.46
C GLU A 152 12.16 11.40 -15.02
N ALA A 153 11.09 10.89 -14.40
CA ALA A 153 10.69 11.34 -13.09
C ALA A 153 11.54 10.72 -11.96
N THR A 154 11.61 11.40 -10.84
CA THR A 154 12.30 10.94 -9.63
C THR A 154 11.31 10.34 -8.63
N CYS A 155 11.69 9.24 -8.00
CA CYS A 155 10.93 8.61 -6.92
C CYS A 155 11.50 9.01 -5.54
N MET A 156 10.88 8.51 -4.47
CA MET A 156 11.37 8.77 -3.11
C MET A 156 12.80 8.25 -2.90
N GLU A 157 13.11 7.07 -3.41
CA GLU A 157 14.43 6.45 -3.26
C GLU A 157 15.54 7.20 -4.05
N CYS A 158 15.20 8.09 -4.97
CA CYS A 158 16.18 8.98 -5.62
C CYS A 158 16.83 9.98 -4.64
N GLY A 159 16.17 10.26 -3.52
CA GLY A 159 16.70 11.10 -2.45
C GLY A 159 17.39 10.32 -1.34
N TRP A 160 17.52 8.99 -1.46
CA TRP A 160 18.08 8.13 -0.43
C TRP A 160 19.58 7.92 -0.60
N GLU A 161 20.24 7.84 0.56
CA GLU A 161 21.62 7.39 0.69
C GLU A 161 21.67 5.94 1.22
N ASP A 162 22.85 5.35 1.29
CA ASP A 162 23.05 3.98 1.77
C ASP A 162 22.54 3.77 3.19
N GLU A 163 22.59 4.80 4.03
CA GLU A 163 22.09 4.77 5.39
C GLU A 163 20.56 4.66 5.43
N ASP A 164 19.83 5.33 4.52
CA ASP A 164 18.37 5.26 4.47
C ASP A 164 17.91 3.84 4.11
N TYR A 165 18.60 3.19 3.16
CA TYR A 165 18.35 1.78 2.82
C TYR A 165 18.63 0.86 4.01
N ARG A 166 19.68 1.14 4.78
CA ARG A 166 20.03 0.37 5.97
C ARG A 166 18.96 0.51 7.05
N ILE A 167 18.49 1.72 7.32
CA ILE A 167 17.41 1.98 8.27
C ILE A 167 16.12 1.28 7.85
N ALA A 168 15.72 1.41 6.58
CA ALA A 168 14.54 0.74 6.06
C ALA A 168 14.62 -0.80 6.17
N ALA A 169 15.82 -1.37 6.00
CA ALA A 169 16.02 -2.82 6.16
C ALA A 169 15.92 -3.26 7.63
N LEU A 170 16.34 -2.43 8.59
CA LEU A 170 16.25 -2.72 10.02
C LEU A 170 14.80 -2.61 10.56
N GLU A 171 13.97 -1.78 9.95
CA GLU A 171 12.55 -1.67 10.32
C GLU A 171 11.71 -2.88 9.90
N GLN A 172 12.17 -3.64 8.92
CA GLN A 172 11.49 -4.90 8.56
C GLN A 172 11.72 -5.89 9.69
N PRO A 173 10.66 -6.35 10.38
CA PRO A 173 10.84 -7.31 11.47
C PRO A 173 11.49 -8.56 10.89
N HIS A 174 12.68 -8.90 11.39
CA HIS A 174 13.22 -10.23 11.15
C HIS A 174 12.20 -11.21 11.72
N PRO A 175 11.75 -12.20 10.95
CA PRO A 175 10.71 -13.14 11.42
C PRO A 175 11.06 -13.88 12.70
N CYS A 176 12.31 -13.81 13.15
CA CYS A 176 12.80 -14.40 14.40
C CYS A 176 12.69 -13.47 15.60
N GLU A 177 12.47 -12.17 15.42
CA GLU A 177 12.35 -11.21 16.51
C GLU A 177 10.88 -10.84 16.77
N LYS A 178 10.29 -11.47 17.78
CA LYS A 178 9.11 -10.93 18.45
C LYS A 178 9.56 -9.80 19.36
N GLY A 179 9.58 -8.62 18.85
CA GLY A 179 10.00 -7.45 19.59
C GLY A 179 10.09 -6.23 18.69
N GLY A 180 9.30 -6.23 17.67
CA GLY A 180 9.10 -5.05 16.86
C GLY A 180 8.46 -3.98 17.71
N GLY A 181 9.23 -3.20 18.43
CA GLY A 181 8.86 -1.84 18.69
C GLY A 181 8.74 -1.21 17.31
N GLY A 182 7.53 -1.07 16.79
CA GLY A 182 7.29 -0.16 15.68
C GLY A 182 7.93 1.19 16.01
N PRO A 183 8.27 2.02 15.00
CA PRO A 183 8.84 3.32 15.26
C PRO A 183 8.01 4.01 16.32
N ALA A 184 8.69 4.58 17.33
CA ALA A 184 8.03 5.25 18.42
C ALA A 184 7.09 6.30 17.82
N SER A 185 5.80 6.23 18.19
CA SER A 185 4.80 7.21 17.78
C SER A 185 5.40 8.61 17.87
N THR A 186 5.49 9.34 16.80
CA THR A 186 5.98 10.70 16.81
C THR A 186 5.07 11.51 17.72
N ASN A 187 5.59 12.00 18.86
CA ASN A 187 4.86 12.90 19.76
C ASN A 187 4.74 14.31 19.14
N ALA A 188 4.54 14.38 17.85
CA ALA A 188 4.40 15.64 17.13
C ALA A 188 3.08 16.33 17.50
N PRO A 189 3.10 17.66 17.72
CA PRO A 189 1.88 18.42 17.94
C PRO A 189 0.90 18.26 16.77
N VAL A 190 -0.40 18.22 17.08
CA VAL A 190 -1.45 18.12 16.06
C VAL A 190 -1.35 19.24 15.03
N SER A 191 -0.96 20.44 15.44
CA SER A 191 -0.77 21.59 14.54
C SER A 191 0.25 21.33 13.44
N LEU A 192 1.35 20.63 13.76
CA LEU A 192 2.38 20.28 12.79
C LEU A 192 1.84 19.29 11.77
N GLY A 193 1.11 18.25 12.24
CA GLY A 193 0.42 17.30 11.37
C GLY A 193 -0.61 17.96 10.44
N LEU A 194 -1.37 18.96 10.96
CA LEU A 194 -2.36 19.67 10.16
C LEU A 194 -1.72 20.56 9.08
N VAL A 195 -0.56 21.18 9.34
CA VAL A 195 0.20 21.89 8.30
C VAL A 195 0.63 20.93 7.19
N ALA A 196 1.17 19.76 7.55
CA ALA A 196 1.53 18.74 6.57
C ALA A 196 0.31 18.25 5.76
N ALA A 197 -0.80 17.96 6.43
CA ALA A 197 -2.05 17.55 5.80
C ALA A 197 -2.60 18.62 4.85
N GLY A 198 -2.51 19.90 5.23
CA GLY A 198 -2.90 21.03 4.39
C GLY A 198 -2.07 21.14 3.09
N LEU A 199 -0.75 20.95 3.18
CA LEU A 199 0.12 20.87 2.01
C LEU A 199 -0.27 19.71 1.09
N MET A 200 -0.43 18.50 1.65
CA MET A 200 -0.83 17.31 0.90
C MET A 200 -2.19 17.50 0.21
N ALA A 201 -3.18 18.04 0.91
CA ALA A 201 -4.50 18.28 0.35
C ALA A 201 -4.46 19.31 -0.80
N THR A 202 -3.61 20.34 -0.68
CA THR A 202 -3.40 21.35 -1.72
C THR A 202 -2.74 20.74 -2.96
N GLU A 203 -1.69 19.92 -2.78
CA GLU A 203 -1.04 19.23 -3.90
C GLU A 203 -1.99 18.19 -4.55
N CYS A 204 -2.79 17.49 -3.76
CA CYS A 204 -3.83 16.60 -4.27
C CYS A 204 -4.85 17.37 -5.11
N GLN A 205 -5.31 18.52 -4.66
CA GLN A 205 -6.25 19.37 -5.40
C GLN A 205 -5.68 19.86 -6.73
N LYS A 206 -4.42 20.34 -6.74
CA LYS A 206 -3.71 20.75 -7.97
C LYS A 206 -3.61 19.57 -8.95
N LEU A 207 -3.20 18.39 -8.43
CA LEU A 207 -3.06 17.17 -9.24
C LEU A 207 -4.38 16.78 -9.92
N LEU A 208 -5.48 16.75 -9.14
CA LEU A 208 -6.81 16.41 -9.65
C LEU A 208 -7.40 17.49 -10.57
N ALA A 209 -6.99 18.75 -10.42
CA ALA A 209 -7.34 19.83 -11.32
C ALA A 209 -6.50 19.85 -12.62
N GLY A 210 -5.48 19.00 -12.74
CA GLY A 210 -4.55 19.01 -13.89
C GLY A 210 -3.54 20.14 -13.88
N ASP A 211 -3.40 20.87 -12.78
CA ASP A 211 -2.44 21.98 -12.61
C ASP A 211 -1.02 21.43 -12.41
N ARG A 212 -0.41 20.99 -13.51
CA ARG A 212 0.93 20.38 -13.51
C ARG A 212 2.05 21.39 -13.28
N GLU A 213 1.86 22.62 -13.68
CA GLU A 213 2.87 23.70 -13.58
C GLU A 213 3.20 24.03 -12.13
N HIS A 214 2.22 24.03 -11.25
CA HIS A 214 2.37 24.42 -9.85
C HIS A 214 2.54 23.25 -8.88
N LEU A 215 2.63 21.99 -9.38
CA LEU A 215 2.89 20.82 -8.55
C LEU A 215 4.33 20.78 -8.03
N LEU A 216 4.50 20.20 -6.85
CA LEU A 216 5.82 19.87 -6.28
C LEU A 216 6.49 18.65 -6.94
N ALA A 217 6.09 18.25 -8.15
CA ALA A 217 6.60 17.06 -8.80
C ALA A 217 8.13 17.07 -8.94
N GLY A 218 8.79 15.98 -8.48
CA GLY A 218 10.25 15.86 -8.48
C GLY A 218 10.98 16.77 -7.51
N ARG A 219 10.26 17.45 -6.63
CA ARG A 219 10.82 18.36 -5.62
C ARG A 219 10.28 18.04 -4.23
N GLN A 220 11.06 18.36 -3.22
CA GLN A 220 10.65 18.36 -1.83
C GLN A 220 10.54 19.78 -1.34
N VAL A 221 9.44 20.13 -0.71
CA VAL A 221 9.36 21.35 0.12
C VAL A 221 9.55 20.97 1.58
N MET A 222 10.36 21.73 2.30
CA MET A 222 10.53 21.63 3.74
C MET A 222 10.22 23.00 4.35
N LEU A 223 9.26 23.01 5.28
CA LEU A 223 8.93 24.20 6.08
C LEU A 223 9.61 24.08 7.44
N ASP A 224 10.40 25.07 7.79
CA ASP A 224 10.95 25.28 9.12
C ASP A 224 10.06 26.28 9.86
N LEU A 225 9.16 25.75 10.69
CA LEU A 225 8.19 26.58 11.42
C LEU A 225 8.82 27.28 12.66
N ARG A 226 10.03 26.86 13.07
CA ARG A 226 10.77 27.54 14.15
C ARG A 226 11.37 28.85 13.67
N ASN A 227 11.93 28.83 12.44
CA ASN A 227 12.61 29.98 11.87
C ASN A 227 11.77 30.71 10.80
N HIS A 228 10.54 30.23 10.53
CA HIS A 228 9.63 30.77 9.52
C HIS A 228 10.26 30.82 8.10
N THR A 229 11.02 29.76 7.75
CA THR A 229 11.69 29.63 6.46
C THR A 229 11.20 28.38 5.71
N HIS A 230 11.47 28.34 4.42
CA HIS A 230 11.21 27.14 3.62
C HIS A 230 12.39 26.86 2.69
N TYR A 231 12.55 25.57 2.37
CA TYR A 231 13.56 25.06 1.46
C TYR A 231 12.89 24.22 0.40
N VAL A 232 13.39 24.29 -0.83
CA VAL A 232 12.96 23.42 -1.93
C VAL A 232 14.18 22.69 -2.48
N THR A 233 14.11 21.36 -2.46
CA THR A 233 15.18 20.49 -2.94
C THR A 233 14.68 19.67 -4.12
N SER A 234 15.49 19.52 -5.16
CA SER A 234 15.22 18.63 -6.29
C SER A 234 16.08 17.37 -6.19
N PHE A 235 15.51 16.23 -6.59
CA PHE A 235 16.20 14.94 -6.59
C PHE A 235 16.72 14.58 -7.98
N LYS A 236 17.71 13.67 -8.02
CA LYS A 236 18.26 13.10 -9.25
C LYS A 236 18.22 11.57 -9.18
N ARG A 237 18.09 10.91 -10.33
CA ARG A 237 17.99 9.45 -10.43
C ARG A 237 19.32 8.70 -10.37
N ASP A 238 20.43 9.38 -10.53
CA ASP A 238 21.79 8.82 -10.78
C ASP A 238 22.26 7.80 -9.74
N ARG A 239 21.73 7.80 -8.53
CA ARG A 239 22.08 6.88 -7.43
C ARG A 239 20.92 5.99 -6.95
N CYS A 240 19.76 6.05 -7.61
CA CYS A 240 18.60 5.30 -7.18
C CYS A 240 18.79 3.80 -7.40
N ARG A 241 18.47 2.98 -6.40
CA ARG A 241 18.50 1.52 -6.49
C ARG A 241 17.21 0.93 -7.07
N PHE A 242 16.14 1.72 -7.15
CA PHE A 242 14.88 1.31 -7.75
C PHE A 242 14.94 1.51 -9.27
N ASP A 243 14.44 0.56 -10.03
CA ASP A 243 14.55 0.52 -11.51
C ASP A 243 13.63 1.51 -12.24
N HIS A 244 12.61 2.05 -11.55
CA HIS A 244 11.60 2.98 -12.10
C HIS A 244 10.77 2.39 -13.25
N GLU A 245 10.60 1.11 -13.30
CA GLU A 245 9.76 0.45 -14.28
C GLU A 245 8.27 0.66 -13.94
N VAL A 246 7.47 1.09 -14.91
CA VAL A 246 6.00 1.14 -14.84
C VAL A 246 5.46 -0.10 -15.55
N TRP A 247 4.58 -0.83 -14.88
CA TRP A 247 4.07 -2.08 -15.42
C TRP A 247 2.81 -1.88 -16.25
N GLU A 248 2.69 -2.66 -17.30
CA GLU A 248 1.42 -2.92 -17.96
C GLU A 248 0.73 -4.06 -17.21
N VAL A 249 -0.31 -3.73 -16.43
CA VAL A 249 -1.03 -4.70 -15.61
C VAL A 249 -2.31 -5.11 -16.31
N GLU A 250 -2.39 -6.37 -16.73
CA GLU A 250 -3.53 -6.93 -17.44
C GLU A 250 -4.64 -7.37 -16.47
N PRO A 251 -5.89 -6.94 -16.65
CA PRO A 251 -6.98 -7.40 -15.79
C PRO A 251 -7.43 -8.82 -16.16
N ILE A 252 -7.58 -9.67 -15.15
CA ILE A 252 -8.18 -11.00 -15.24
C ILE A 252 -9.54 -10.94 -14.54
N GLU A 253 -10.63 -11.17 -15.28
CA GLU A 253 -11.99 -11.08 -14.73
C GLU A 253 -12.35 -12.26 -13.81
N ASP A 254 -11.73 -13.41 -14.05
CA ASP A 254 -11.95 -14.61 -13.28
C ASP A 254 -11.52 -14.45 -11.82
N SER A 255 -12.29 -15.04 -10.91
CA SER A 255 -11.95 -15.05 -9.49
C SER A 255 -10.75 -15.96 -9.21
N PRO A 256 -9.95 -15.68 -8.15
CA PRO A 256 -8.86 -16.57 -7.73
C PRO A 256 -9.26 -18.01 -7.44
N ALA A 257 -10.56 -18.27 -7.19
CA ALA A 257 -11.08 -19.61 -6.99
C ALA A 257 -11.29 -20.39 -8.31
N ALA A 258 -11.44 -19.68 -9.43
CA ALA A 258 -11.65 -20.29 -10.74
C ALA A 258 -10.34 -20.57 -11.50
N ILE A 259 -9.21 -19.99 -11.05
CA ILE A 259 -7.91 -20.09 -11.71
C ILE A 259 -7.00 -21.01 -10.91
N THR A 260 -6.39 -22.02 -11.54
CA THR A 260 -5.38 -22.85 -10.91
C THR A 260 -3.99 -22.23 -11.00
N LEU A 261 -3.08 -22.67 -10.10
CA LEU A 261 -1.69 -22.22 -10.11
C LEU A 261 -1.00 -22.54 -11.45
N GLY A 262 -1.26 -23.72 -12.02
CA GLY A 262 -0.72 -24.12 -13.32
C GLY A 262 -1.21 -23.23 -14.47
N GLN A 263 -2.48 -22.82 -14.45
CA GLN A 263 -3.02 -21.87 -15.45
C GLN A 263 -2.33 -20.50 -15.33
N ALA A 264 -2.18 -19.98 -14.08
CA ALA A 264 -1.53 -18.71 -13.86
C ALA A 264 -0.06 -18.70 -14.32
N LEU A 265 0.69 -19.76 -13.99
CA LEU A 265 2.07 -19.94 -14.49
C LEU A 265 2.13 -19.98 -16.03
N GLY A 266 1.13 -20.58 -16.66
CA GLY A 266 1.03 -20.65 -18.11
C GLY A 266 0.83 -19.31 -18.83
N TRP A 267 0.46 -18.23 -18.14
CA TRP A 267 0.24 -16.92 -18.76
C TRP A 267 1.49 -16.27 -19.38
N ALA A 268 2.69 -16.64 -18.89
CA ALA A 268 3.96 -16.21 -19.48
C ALA A 268 4.65 -17.30 -20.32
N ALA A 269 3.98 -18.43 -20.53
CA ALA A 269 4.52 -19.51 -21.36
C ALA A 269 4.38 -19.16 -22.86
N ASN A 270 5.48 -19.15 -23.57
CA ASN A 270 5.47 -19.08 -25.05
C ASN A 270 5.37 -20.50 -25.59
N GLY A 271 4.18 -20.88 -26.06
CA GLY A 271 3.85 -22.02 -26.93
C GLY A 271 4.52 -23.39 -26.76
N SER A 272 5.76 -23.45 -26.33
CA SER A 272 6.56 -24.68 -26.17
C SER A 272 7.02 -24.97 -24.73
N SER A 273 6.90 -23.99 -23.82
CA SER A 273 7.29 -24.18 -22.43
C SER A 273 6.02 -24.21 -21.59
N GLY A 274 5.72 -25.35 -21.01
CA GLY A 274 4.61 -25.48 -20.07
C GLY A 274 4.84 -24.62 -18.80
N PRO A 275 3.95 -24.71 -17.82
CA PRO A 275 4.08 -23.98 -16.53
C PRO A 275 5.43 -24.24 -15.82
N GLU A 276 6.09 -25.35 -16.12
CA GLU A 276 7.39 -25.74 -15.58
C GLU A 276 8.53 -24.79 -15.98
N GLY A 277 8.39 -24.00 -17.06
CA GLY A 277 9.37 -23.01 -17.49
C GLY A 277 9.15 -21.61 -16.94
N CYS A 278 8.17 -21.43 -16.05
CA CYS A 278 7.77 -20.14 -15.54
C CYS A 278 7.89 -20.04 -14.02
N GLU A 279 8.02 -18.81 -13.55
CA GLU A 279 8.00 -18.49 -12.10
C GLU A 279 6.87 -17.48 -11.83
N LEU A 280 6.27 -17.57 -10.64
CA LEU A 280 5.16 -16.71 -10.23
C LEU A 280 5.47 -16.04 -8.88
N CYS A 281 5.13 -14.77 -8.80
CA CYS A 281 5.15 -13.96 -7.58
C CYS A 281 3.75 -13.35 -7.36
N VAL A 282 3.34 -13.19 -6.11
CA VAL A 282 2.22 -12.33 -5.73
C VAL A 282 2.81 -11.09 -5.10
N GLU A 283 2.60 -9.94 -5.73
CA GLU A 283 3.31 -8.72 -5.37
C GLU A 283 3.00 -8.26 -3.93
N GLY A 284 4.06 -7.92 -3.20
CA GLY A 284 3.99 -7.58 -1.79
C GLY A 284 3.81 -8.78 -0.85
N GLN A 285 3.69 -10.01 -1.37
CA GLN A 285 3.47 -11.21 -0.58
C GLN A 285 4.62 -12.21 -0.72
N ARG A 286 4.70 -13.16 0.20
CA ARG A 286 5.68 -14.25 0.18
C ARG A 286 5.00 -15.58 0.38
N PHE A 287 5.48 -16.59 -0.31
CA PHE A 287 5.01 -17.97 -0.15
C PHE A 287 5.75 -18.69 0.98
N THR A 288 5.05 -19.56 1.67
CA THR A 288 5.60 -20.49 2.66
C THR A 288 4.93 -21.85 2.55
N THR A 289 5.58 -22.86 3.11
CA THR A 289 5.04 -24.23 3.23
C THR A 289 4.97 -24.70 4.68
N MET A 290 5.41 -23.87 5.63
CA MET A 290 5.59 -24.26 7.02
C MET A 290 5.20 -23.16 8.00
N GLU A 291 4.56 -23.54 9.09
CA GLU A 291 4.40 -22.71 10.29
C GLU A 291 5.21 -23.28 11.44
N PHE A 292 5.56 -22.42 12.37
CA PHE A 292 6.36 -22.73 13.54
C PHE A 292 5.71 -22.17 14.82
N CYS A 293 5.78 -22.94 15.92
CA CYS A 293 5.36 -22.46 17.23
C CYS A 293 6.54 -21.91 18.03
N PRO A 294 6.60 -20.61 18.32
CA PRO A 294 7.70 -20.03 19.09
C PRO A 294 7.68 -20.44 20.57
N GLY A 295 6.60 -21.08 21.02
CA GLY A 295 6.46 -21.50 22.41
C GLY A 295 7.02 -22.88 22.72
N CYS A 296 6.89 -23.83 21.80
CA CYS A 296 7.29 -25.23 22.02
C CYS A 296 8.11 -25.84 20.87
N GLY A 297 8.43 -25.05 19.84
CA GLY A 297 9.21 -25.55 18.71
C GLY A 297 8.43 -26.43 17.72
N HIS A 298 7.11 -26.64 17.91
CA HIS A 298 6.31 -27.46 16.99
C HIS A 298 6.30 -26.86 15.58
N HIS A 299 6.52 -27.70 14.58
CA HIS A 299 6.42 -27.36 13.17
C HIS A 299 5.16 -27.98 12.58
N ALA A 300 4.44 -27.23 11.76
CA ALA A 300 3.25 -27.71 11.06
C ALA A 300 3.32 -27.36 9.57
N PRO A 301 3.24 -28.36 8.67
CA PRO A 301 3.15 -28.08 7.25
C PRO A 301 1.82 -27.40 6.92
N THR A 302 1.87 -26.43 6.01
CA THR A 302 0.70 -25.68 5.54
C THR A 302 0.33 -26.01 4.09
N GLY A 303 1.21 -26.75 3.40
CA GLY A 303 1.26 -26.74 1.95
C GLY A 303 1.68 -25.34 1.45
N LEU A 304 1.78 -25.17 0.15
CA LEU A 304 2.13 -23.88 -0.46
C LEU A 304 1.04 -22.84 -0.18
N ARG A 305 1.35 -21.73 0.52
CA ARG A 305 0.42 -20.64 0.86
C ARG A 305 1.14 -19.31 1.01
N LEU A 306 0.39 -18.20 0.90
CA LEU A 306 0.90 -16.86 1.20
C LEU A 306 1.02 -16.66 2.71
N ALA A 307 2.22 -16.28 3.16
CA ALA A 307 2.58 -16.14 4.57
C ALA A 307 1.69 -15.13 5.31
N GLY A 308 1.54 -13.91 4.78
CA GLY A 308 0.72 -12.86 5.38
C GLY A 308 -0.76 -13.25 5.52
N ARG A 309 -1.29 -14.07 4.60
CA ARG A 309 -2.68 -14.56 4.68
C ARG A 309 -2.85 -15.65 5.76
N ILE A 310 -1.82 -16.48 5.99
CA ILE A 310 -1.81 -17.46 7.09
C ILE A 310 -1.80 -16.73 8.44
N GLU A 311 -0.96 -15.73 8.59
CA GLU A 311 -0.79 -15.00 9.86
C GLU A 311 -2.07 -14.28 10.28
N ARG A 312 -2.87 -13.78 9.34
CA ARG A 312 -4.21 -13.22 9.63
C ARG A 312 -5.13 -14.26 10.29
N GLY A 313 -5.01 -15.54 9.96
CA GLY A 313 -5.81 -16.63 10.52
C GLY A 313 -5.47 -16.98 11.95
N GLN A 314 -4.37 -16.49 12.53
CA GLN A 314 -3.92 -16.70 13.90
C GLN A 314 -4.02 -18.16 14.38
N ARG A 315 -3.54 -19.10 13.59
CA ARG A 315 -3.62 -20.54 13.91
C ARG A 315 -2.96 -20.83 15.26
N ARG A 316 -3.64 -21.64 16.07
CA ARG A 316 -3.13 -22.05 17.38
C ARG A 316 -2.32 -23.35 17.27
N CYS A 317 -1.21 -23.42 17.99
CA CYS A 317 -0.39 -24.60 18.08
C CYS A 317 -1.16 -25.75 18.75
N PRO A 318 -1.26 -26.93 18.12
CA PRO A 318 -1.98 -28.06 18.72
C PRO A 318 -1.29 -28.61 19.98
N ALA A 319 0.01 -28.36 20.16
CA ALA A 319 0.77 -28.86 21.30
C ALA A 319 0.70 -27.95 22.54
N CYS A 320 0.67 -26.60 22.38
CA CYS A 320 0.76 -25.69 23.53
C CYS A 320 -0.22 -24.49 23.46
N GLY A 321 -1.09 -24.41 22.47
CA GLY A 321 -2.10 -23.37 22.34
C GLY A 321 -1.59 -21.97 21.96
N LYS A 322 -0.27 -21.73 21.85
CA LYS A 322 0.29 -20.44 21.44
C LYS A 322 0.08 -20.21 19.93
N THR A 323 0.07 -18.95 19.50
CA THR A 323 -0.06 -18.61 18.08
C THR A 323 1.12 -19.13 17.28
N MET A 324 0.84 -19.79 16.16
CA MET A 324 1.83 -20.19 15.16
C MET A 324 2.30 -18.98 14.36
N VAL A 325 3.53 -19.01 13.86
CA VAL A 325 4.12 -17.94 13.05
C VAL A 325 4.87 -18.52 11.87
N VAL A 326 5.08 -17.75 10.83
CA VAL A 326 5.93 -18.11 9.69
C VAL A 326 7.35 -17.61 9.95
N ARG A 327 8.38 -18.33 9.51
CA ARG A 327 9.78 -17.94 9.61
C ARG A 327 10.29 -17.37 8.29
N GLY A 328 11.16 -16.34 8.36
CA GLY A 328 11.67 -15.66 7.18
C GLY A 328 12.46 -16.54 6.22
N PHE A 329 13.24 -17.48 6.73
CA PHE A 329 14.01 -18.38 5.87
C PHE A 329 13.14 -19.48 5.20
N ASP A 330 11.89 -19.68 5.65
CA ASP A 330 10.90 -20.57 5.02
C ASP A 330 10.05 -19.81 3.97
N MET A 331 10.27 -18.49 3.81
CA MET A 331 9.50 -17.67 2.87
C MET A 331 10.24 -17.47 1.55
N ARG A 332 9.47 -17.47 0.45
CA ARG A 332 9.95 -17.23 -0.91
C ARG A 332 9.08 -16.18 -1.59
N GLU A 333 9.69 -15.27 -2.31
CA GLU A 333 8.96 -14.29 -3.13
C GLU A 333 8.44 -14.95 -4.42
N TRP A 334 9.29 -15.75 -5.06
CA TRP A 334 8.99 -16.45 -6.31
C TRP A 334 8.84 -17.94 -6.07
N ILE A 335 7.87 -18.55 -6.73
CA ILE A 335 7.74 -20.00 -6.86
C ILE A 335 8.07 -20.41 -8.29
N ASP A 336 8.93 -21.43 -8.41
CA ASP A 336 9.38 -21.97 -9.69
C ASP A 336 8.51 -23.17 -10.05
N GLY A 337 7.86 -23.13 -11.23
CA GLY A 337 6.98 -24.19 -11.71
C GLY A 337 7.65 -25.57 -11.76
N ARG A 338 8.98 -25.60 -11.95
CA ARG A 338 9.78 -26.87 -11.95
C ARG A 338 9.83 -27.54 -10.60
N THR A 339 9.61 -26.81 -9.52
CA THR A 339 9.66 -27.33 -8.14
C THR A 339 8.30 -27.77 -7.62
N LEU A 340 7.24 -27.62 -8.42
CA LEU A 340 5.86 -27.90 -8.06
C LEU A 340 5.45 -29.30 -8.56
N GLU A 341 4.70 -30.01 -7.74
CA GLU A 341 4.08 -31.27 -8.14
C GLU A 341 2.74 -31.02 -8.84
N SER A 342 2.24 -32.03 -9.57
CA SER A 342 0.97 -31.93 -10.30
C SER A 342 -0.21 -31.55 -9.40
N HIS A 343 -0.20 -31.95 -8.13
CA HIS A 343 -1.25 -31.61 -7.18
C HIS A 343 -1.21 -30.12 -6.78
N ASP A 344 -0.02 -29.49 -6.71
CA ASP A 344 0.12 -28.05 -6.47
C ASP A 344 -0.37 -27.25 -7.66
N LEU A 345 0.01 -27.64 -8.87
CA LEU A 345 -0.42 -26.99 -10.12
C LEU A 345 -1.95 -27.01 -10.30
N ALA A 346 -2.62 -28.04 -9.80
CA ALA A 346 -4.08 -28.16 -9.86
C ALA A 346 -4.83 -27.33 -8.80
N ARG A 347 -4.13 -26.76 -7.82
CA ARG A 347 -4.77 -25.99 -6.74
C ARG A 347 -5.27 -24.64 -7.26
N PRO A 348 -6.49 -24.22 -6.86
CA PRO A 348 -6.95 -22.87 -7.16
C PRO A 348 -6.11 -21.82 -6.41
N LEU A 349 -5.89 -20.66 -7.02
CA LEU A 349 -5.11 -19.58 -6.42
C LEU A 349 -5.65 -19.15 -5.05
N SER A 350 -6.98 -19.20 -4.86
CA SER A 350 -7.62 -18.91 -3.57
C SER A 350 -7.17 -19.86 -2.45
N ALA A 351 -6.87 -21.12 -2.77
CA ALA A 351 -6.34 -22.09 -1.79
C ALA A 351 -4.91 -21.76 -1.35
N LEU A 352 -4.18 -20.96 -2.10
CA LEU A 352 -2.88 -20.43 -1.73
C LEU A 352 -3.02 -19.15 -0.87
N GLY A 353 -4.22 -18.59 -0.76
CA GLY A 353 -4.50 -17.34 -0.09
C GLY A 353 -4.50 -16.11 -1.02
N VAL A 354 -4.46 -16.32 -2.33
CA VAL A 354 -4.59 -15.22 -3.31
C VAL A 354 -6.01 -14.69 -3.29
N GLU A 355 -6.15 -13.38 -3.23
CA GLU A 355 -7.43 -12.66 -3.14
C GLU A 355 -7.69 -11.81 -4.40
N ALA A 356 -8.94 -11.40 -4.60
CA ALA A 356 -9.28 -10.44 -5.63
C ALA A 356 -8.53 -9.11 -5.39
N GLY A 357 -7.99 -8.54 -6.45
CA GLY A 357 -7.13 -7.36 -6.39
C GLY A 357 -5.65 -7.67 -6.20
N ASP A 358 -5.23 -8.91 -5.91
CA ASP A 358 -3.81 -9.24 -5.92
C ASP A 358 -3.23 -9.07 -7.33
N VAL A 359 -2.01 -8.56 -7.40
CA VAL A 359 -1.23 -8.48 -8.64
C VAL A 359 -0.25 -9.66 -8.66
N LEU A 360 -0.35 -10.46 -9.72
CA LEU A 360 0.55 -11.56 -9.99
C LEU A 360 1.55 -11.14 -11.05
N SER A 361 2.83 -11.34 -10.76
CA SER A 361 3.90 -11.27 -11.75
C SER A 361 4.30 -12.67 -12.14
N VAL A 362 4.24 -12.98 -13.42
CA VAL A 362 4.65 -14.27 -13.98
C VAL A 362 5.78 -14.01 -14.97
N ARG A 363 6.89 -14.67 -14.80
CA ARG A 363 8.04 -14.56 -15.70
C ARG A 363 8.35 -15.90 -16.35
N GLY A 364 8.52 -15.84 -17.66
CA GLY A 364 8.95 -16.96 -18.52
C GLY A 364 10.07 -16.52 -19.45
N SER A 365 10.28 -17.25 -20.52
CA SER A 365 11.35 -16.96 -21.50
C SER A 365 11.20 -15.62 -22.23
N ALA A 366 9.98 -15.05 -22.27
CA ALA A 366 9.69 -13.77 -22.92
C ALA A 366 9.78 -12.54 -21.97
N GLY A 367 10.13 -12.75 -20.71
CA GLY A 367 10.15 -11.71 -19.69
C GLY A 367 8.93 -11.75 -18.76
N PRO A 368 8.84 -10.80 -17.82
CA PRO A 368 7.74 -10.73 -16.88
C PRO A 368 6.46 -10.15 -17.52
N ARG A 369 5.32 -10.66 -17.07
CA ARG A 369 3.99 -10.10 -17.32
C ARG A 369 3.26 -9.97 -15.99
N HIS A 370 2.38 -8.96 -15.89
CA HIS A 370 1.72 -8.59 -14.65
C HIS A 370 0.21 -8.64 -14.82
N PHE A 371 -0.49 -9.23 -13.86
CA PHE A 371 -1.93 -9.50 -13.93
C PHE A 371 -2.61 -9.10 -12.63
N VAL A 372 -3.75 -8.41 -12.69
CA VAL A 372 -4.60 -8.15 -11.53
C VAL A 372 -5.84 -9.04 -11.57
N LEU A 373 -6.13 -9.72 -10.45
CA LEU A 373 -7.17 -10.74 -10.38
C LEU A 373 -8.52 -10.20 -9.92
N GLY A 374 -9.62 -10.74 -10.50
CA GLY A 374 -10.99 -10.65 -9.99
C GLY A 374 -11.49 -9.23 -9.76
N GLY A 375 -10.97 -8.28 -10.50
CA GLY A 375 -11.29 -6.91 -10.27
C GLY A 375 -11.88 -6.22 -11.48
N SER A 376 -13.08 -5.69 -11.36
CA SER A 376 -13.45 -4.45 -12.00
C SER A 376 -12.58 -3.33 -11.42
N THR A 377 -11.31 -3.32 -11.75
CA THR A 377 -10.50 -2.13 -11.59
C THR A 377 -10.99 -1.14 -12.61
N SER A 378 -11.35 0.05 -12.17
CA SER A 378 -11.76 1.14 -13.07
C SER A 378 -10.74 1.23 -14.21
N LYS A 379 -11.14 0.83 -15.39
CA LYS A 379 -10.29 0.89 -16.58
C LYS A 379 -9.87 2.33 -16.79
N ARG A 380 -8.66 2.69 -16.39
CA ARG A 380 -8.03 3.90 -16.91
C ARG A 380 -7.76 3.63 -18.39
N ARG A 381 -8.63 4.15 -19.28
CA ARG A 381 -8.26 4.33 -20.68
C ARG A 381 -7.08 5.29 -20.69
N ALA A 382 -5.94 4.82 -21.17
CA ALA A 382 -4.85 5.68 -21.57
C ALA A 382 -5.44 6.70 -22.56
N THR A 383 -5.57 7.94 -22.14
CA THR A 383 -5.78 9.05 -23.05
C THR A 383 -4.50 9.21 -23.86
N LYS A 384 -4.63 8.98 -25.17
CA LYS A 384 -3.59 9.27 -26.17
C LYS A 384 -3.17 10.73 -26.12
#